data_d0fad5c88bd8e5b39c37adcdfc485c5a
#
_entry.id   d0fad5c88bd8e5b39c37adcdfc485c5a
#
_cell.length_a   1.000
_cell.length_b   1.000
_cell.length_c   1.000
_cell.angle_alpha   90.00
_cell.angle_beta   90.00
_cell.angle_gamma   90.00
#
_symmetry.space_group_name_H-M   'P 1'
#
loop_
_entity.id
_entity.type
_entity.pdbx_description
1 polymer ?
#
loop_
_entity_poly.entity_id
_entity_poly.type
_entity_poly.pdbx_seq_one_letter_code
_entity_poly.pdbx_strand_id
1 'polypeptide(L)'
;MKIPIRLCLPLLALLMAVLESPARSAESPWQRVVVIGASASAGFVITEPLGGEETTRCKLNYYLDAAIIARHAPVKNLASTLMFMDPEAFAPLQVAAVAKGQPTLVIGVDFLFWFCYGDAMSDADRAARFEQGLKLLEQIHCPLVVGDIPEVSYATNTGIISSEQVPSETARRAANQRLKAWAAAHPQVVVMPLARFMHDTMANGPLKLRGRPLSAGQTRTLLQADQLHPNPHGAEVLSLGVLDALVARQTRFPATAVRWDPEQVYRIGSQAADAARQAAEGL
;
A
#
# COMPACT_ATOMS: atom_id res chain seq x y z
N MET A 1 -17.54 8.35 91.95
CA MET A 1 -17.44 7.08 91.23
C MET A 1 -17.65 7.41 89.74
N LYS A 2 -16.57 7.49 88.93
CA LYS A 2 -16.62 7.88 87.52
C LYS A 2 -16.27 6.66 86.66
N ILE A 3 -17.19 6.25 85.84
CA ILE A 3 -17.02 5.14 84.89
C ILE A 3 -16.54 5.73 83.55
N PRO A 4 -15.39 5.30 82.97
CA PRO A 4 -15.02 5.79 81.65
C PRO A 4 -15.67 4.94 80.56
N ILE A 5 -16.39 5.59 79.68
CA ILE A 5 -16.97 5.00 78.43
C ILE A 5 -15.80 4.82 77.46
N ARG A 6 -15.50 3.57 77.11
CA ARG A 6 -14.59 3.22 76.02
C ARG A 6 -15.37 3.28 74.70
N LEU A 7 -14.98 4.23 73.87
CA LEU A 7 -15.45 4.36 72.52
C LEU A 7 -14.74 3.33 71.64
N CYS A 8 -15.44 2.29 71.17
CA CYS A 8 -14.94 1.41 70.10
C CYS A 8 -15.22 2.02 68.76
N LEU A 9 -14.18 2.46 68.03
CA LEU A 9 -14.25 2.81 66.61
C LEU A 9 -14.20 1.50 65.78
N PRO A 10 -15.16 1.22 64.91
CA PRO A 10 -14.98 0.18 63.92
C PRO A 10 -14.08 0.70 62.76
N LEU A 11 -12.99 -0.02 62.56
CA LEU A 11 -12.05 0.18 61.44
C LEU A 11 -12.77 -0.28 60.15
N LEU A 12 -13.32 0.68 59.39
CA LEU A 12 -13.92 0.43 58.10
C LEU A 12 -12.79 0.26 57.09
N ALA A 13 -12.35 -0.96 56.83
CA ALA A 13 -11.42 -1.30 55.77
C ALA A 13 -12.14 -1.07 54.42
N LEU A 14 -11.86 0.04 53.78
CA LEU A 14 -12.30 0.36 52.43
C LEU A 14 -11.50 -0.52 51.46
N LEU A 15 -12.08 -1.64 51.06
CA LEU A 15 -11.56 -2.54 50.04
C LEU A 15 -11.72 -1.82 48.70
N MET A 16 -10.70 -1.09 48.26
CA MET A 16 -10.61 -0.55 46.90
C MET A 16 -10.46 -1.75 45.95
N ALA A 17 -11.54 -2.25 45.41
CA ALA A 17 -11.52 -3.12 44.26
C ALA A 17 -11.02 -2.26 43.08
N VAL A 18 -9.72 -2.41 42.77
CA VAL A 18 -9.15 -1.93 41.52
C VAL A 18 -9.84 -2.77 40.44
N LEU A 19 -10.89 -2.21 39.86
CA LEU A 19 -11.43 -2.70 38.59
C LEU A 19 -10.34 -2.55 37.54
N GLU A 20 -9.52 -3.58 37.39
CA GLU A 20 -8.68 -3.71 36.21
C GLU A 20 -9.62 -3.69 35.00
N SER A 21 -9.73 -2.53 34.37
CA SER A 21 -10.32 -2.44 33.03
C SER A 21 -9.62 -3.48 32.18
N PRO A 22 -10.33 -4.41 31.53
CA PRO A 22 -9.70 -5.39 30.67
C PRO A 22 -8.84 -4.63 29.68
N ALA A 23 -7.53 -4.86 29.75
CA ALA A 23 -6.57 -4.25 28.83
C ALA A 23 -7.13 -4.48 27.43
N ARG A 24 -7.56 -3.38 26.78
CA ARG A 24 -8.09 -3.43 25.41
C ARG A 24 -6.98 -4.09 24.61
N SER A 25 -7.17 -5.33 24.20
CA SER A 25 -6.17 -6.06 23.42
C SER A 25 -5.77 -5.16 22.28
N ALA A 26 -4.48 -4.82 22.21
CA ALA A 26 -3.98 -3.91 21.17
C ALA A 26 -4.47 -4.43 19.82
N GLU A 27 -5.16 -3.57 19.08
CA GLU A 27 -5.73 -3.94 17.80
C GLU A 27 -4.64 -4.50 16.88
N SER A 28 -4.94 -5.60 16.18
CA SER A 28 -3.98 -6.20 15.24
C SER A 28 -3.53 -5.16 14.22
N PRO A 29 -2.23 -5.04 13.93
CA PRO A 29 -1.75 -4.12 12.91
C PRO A 29 -2.29 -4.46 11.51
N TRP A 30 -2.79 -5.65 11.31
CA TRP A 30 -3.41 -6.14 10.08
C TRP A 30 -4.93 -5.93 10.01
N GLN A 31 -5.57 -5.41 11.07
CA GLN A 31 -7.03 -5.44 11.21
C GLN A 31 -7.78 -4.70 10.11
N ARG A 32 -7.29 -3.53 9.69
CA ARG A 32 -7.91 -2.71 8.64
C ARG A 32 -6.82 -2.21 7.70
N VAL A 33 -6.68 -2.91 6.59
CA VAL A 33 -5.71 -2.56 5.52
C VAL A 33 -6.43 -1.81 4.42
N VAL A 34 -5.85 -0.69 3.99
CA VAL A 34 -6.40 0.16 2.93
C VAL A 34 -5.33 0.38 1.88
N VAL A 35 -5.70 0.20 0.62
CA VAL A 35 -4.89 0.53 -0.56
C VAL A 35 -5.31 1.90 -1.09
N ILE A 36 -4.35 2.77 -1.30
CA ILE A 36 -4.48 4.03 -2.05
C ILE A 36 -3.49 4.01 -3.20
N GLY A 37 -3.67 4.86 -4.19
CA GLY A 37 -2.73 4.92 -5.30
C GLY A 37 -3.40 5.19 -6.64
N ALA A 38 -2.67 4.83 -7.68
CA ALA A 38 -3.04 5.07 -9.05
C ALA A 38 -3.43 3.77 -9.78
N SER A 39 -3.13 3.71 -11.05
CA SER A 39 -3.55 2.67 -11.98
C SER A 39 -3.04 1.27 -11.64
N ALA A 40 -1.80 1.13 -11.16
CA ALA A 40 -1.26 -0.19 -10.81
C ALA A 40 -1.98 -0.80 -9.60
N SER A 41 -2.30 0.01 -8.58
CA SER A 41 -3.07 -0.41 -7.41
C SER A 41 -4.56 -0.59 -7.73
N ALA A 42 -5.11 0.22 -8.65
CA ALA A 42 -6.51 0.17 -9.06
C ALA A 42 -6.83 -0.98 -10.05
N GLY A 43 -5.81 -1.64 -10.59
CA GLY A 43 -5.97 -2.77 -11.52
C GLY A 43 -6.24 -2.32 -12.95
N PHE A 44 -5.62 -1.23 -13.43
CA PHE A 44 -5.84 -0.75 -14.79
C PHE A 44 -5.47 -1.79 -15.86
N VAL A 45 -6.35 -1.94 -16.84
CA VAL A 45 -6.13 -2.74 -18.06
C VAL A 45 -6.54 -1.90 -19.27
N ILE A 46 -5.65 -1.77 -20.26
CA ILE A 46 -5.86 -0.89 -21.40
C ILE A 46 -7.08 -1.28 -22.26
N THR A 47 -7.42 -2.57 -22.30
CA THR A 47 -8.60 -3.10 -23.01
C THR A 47 -9.90 -2.88 -22.25
N GLU A 48 -9.82 -2.54 -20.95
CA GLU A 48 -10.96 -2.32 -20.06
C GLU A 48 -10.78 -1.02 -19.25
N PRO A 49 -10.60 0.15 -19.88
CA PRO A 49 -10.21 1.38 -19.18
C PRO A 49 -11.24 1.90 -18.18
N LEU A 50 -12.50 1.49 -18.33
CA LEU A 50 -13.62 1.83 -17.45
C LEU A 50 -13.94 0.70 -16.44
N GLY A 51 -13.15 -0.35 -16.43
CA GLY A 51 -13.34 -1.53 -15.59
C GLY A 51 -13.90 -2.72 -16.37
N GLY A 52 -13.67 -3.92 -15.84
CA GLY A 52 -14.10 -5.19 -16.42
C GLY A 52 -13.53 -6.36 -15.65
N GLU A 53 -13.54 -7.53 -16.27
CA GLU A 53 -13.08 -8.78 -15.67
C GLU A 53 -11.58 -8.74 -15.41
N GLU A 54 -10.79 -8.40 -16.42
CA GLU A 54 -9.33 -8.34 -16.30
C GLU A 54 -8.90 -7.22 -15.35
N THR A 55 -9.54 -6.04 -15.43
CA THR A 55 -9.34 -4.94 -14.48
C THR A 55 -9.57 -5.41 -13.05
N THR A 56 -10.63 -6.16 -12.80
CA THR A 56 -10.92 -6.66 -11.44
C THR A 56 -9.84 -7.62 -10.97
N ARG A 57 -9.37 -8.53 -11.84
CA ARG A 57 -8.28 -9.47 -11.52
C ARG A 57 -6.93 -8.80 -11.31
N CYS A 58 -6.70 -7.60 -11.83
CA CYS A 58 -5.43 -6.87 -11.63
C CYS A 58 -5.42 -6.02 -10.35
N LYS A 59 -6.53 -5.88 -9.61
CA LYS A 59 -6.58 -5.05 -8.39
C LYS A 59 -5.72 -5.62 -7.26
N LEU A 60 -4.86 -4.78 -6.71
CA LEU A 60 -3.87 -5.17 -5.70
C LEU A 60 -4.49 -5.72 -4.41
N ASN A 61 -5.66 -5.21 -4.01
CA ASN A 61 -6.31 -5.59 -2.75
C ASN A 61 -6.64 -7.07 -2.65
N TYR A 62 -6.99 -7.75 -3.74
CA TYR A 62 -7.33 -9.18 -3.69
C TYR A 62 -6.12 -10.05 -3.36
N TYR A 63 -4.94 -9.69 -3.85
CA TYR A 63 -3.71 -10.43 -3.60
C TYR A 63 -3.12 -10.09 -2.22
N LEU A 64 -3.26 -8.86 -1.76
CA LEU A 64 -2.95 -8.48 -0.39
C LEU A 64 -3.83 -9.23 0.61
N ASP A 65 -5.15 -9.30 0.35
CA ASP A 65 -6.12 -10.03 1.16
C ASP A 65 -5.79 -11.53 1.21
N ALA A 66 -5.43 -12.12 0.06
CA ALA A 66 -5.01 -13.51 -0.04
C ALA A 66 -3.68 -13.79 0.68
N ALA A 67 -2.75 -12.83 0.67
CA ALA A 67 -1.44 -12.98 1.29
C ALA A 67 -1.46 -12.80 2.81
N ILE A 68 -2.29 -11.90 3.35
CA ILE A 68 -2.39 -11.65 4.79
C ILE A 68 -3.21 -12.77 5.44
N ILE A 69 -2.57 -13.62 6.25
CA ILE A 69 -3.24 -14.74 6.95
C ILE A 69 -3.65 -14.39 8.39
N ALA A 70 -3.14 -13.29 8.94
CA ALA A 70 -3.65 -12.76 10.20
C ALA A 70 -5.13 -12.36 10.04
N ARG A 71 -5.91 -12.47 11.14
CA ARG A 71 -7.31 -12.02 11.09
C ARG A 71 -7.38 -10.52 10.75
N HIS A 72 -8.11 -10.17 9.70
CA HIS A 72 -8.32 -8.81 9.22
C HIS A 72 -9.69 -8.67 8.56
N ALA A 73 -10.14 -7.42 8.39
CA ALA A 73 -11.27 -7.11 7.52
C ALA A 73 -10.81 -7.18 6.05
N PRO A 74 -11.71 -7.38 5.09
CA PRO A 74 -11.35 -7.34 3.67
C PRO A 74 -10.54 -6.10 3.32
N VAL A 75 -9.44 -6.27 2.58
CA VAL A 75 -8.56 -5.17 2.18
C VAL A 75 -9.33 -4.20 1.28
N LYS A 76 -9.48 -2.95 1.75
CA LYS A 76 -10.22 -1.93 1.01
C LYS A 76 -9.32 -1.27 -0.03
N ASN A 77 -9.78 -1.20 -1.28
CA ASN A 77 -9.09 -0.48 -2.34
C ASN A 77 -9.77 0.89 -2.59
N LEU A 78 -9.01 1.96 -2.40
CA LEU A 78 -9.40 3.34 -2.69
C LEU A 78 -8.59 3.94 -3.86
N ALA A 79 -7.67 3.15 -4.44
CA ALA A 79 -6.88 3.58 -5.58
C ALA A 79 -7.77 3.93 -6.79
N SER A 80 -7.33 4.87 -7.59
CA SER A 80 -8.09 5.36 -8.74
C SER A 80 -7.20 5.48 -9.97
N THR A 81 -7.67 4.93 -11.07
CA THR A 81 -7.04 5.15 -12.38
C THR A 81 -7.01 6.62 -12.78
N LEU A 82 -7.97 7.42 -12.29
CA LEU A 82 -8.08 8.85 -12.61
C LEU A 82 -6.93 9.71 -12.05
N MET A 83 -6.08 9.15 -11.19
CA MET A 83 -4.86 9.82 -10.69
C MET A 83 -3.95 10.32 -11.82
N PHE A 84 -3.97 9.68 -13.01
CA PHE A 84 -3.16 10.12 -14.14
C PHE A 84 -3.64 11.44 -14.74
N MET A 85 -4.94 11.74 -14.61
CA MET A 85 -5.55 12.98 -15.14
C MET A 85 -5.26 14.18 -14.23
N ASP A 86 -5.45 14.00 -12.92
CA ASP A 86 -5.28 15.06 -11.94
C ASP A 86 -4.99 14.48 -10.55
N PRO A 87 -3.73 14.21 -10.22
CA PRO A 87 -3.38 13.69 -8.90
C PRO A 87 -3.71 14.68 -7.77
N GLU A 88 -3.72 16.00 -8.04
CA GLU A 88 -4.02 17.03 -7.05
C GLU A 88 -5.50 17.06 -6.68
N ALA A 89 -6.39 16.66 -7.59
CA ALA A 89 -7.82 16.52 -7.32
C ALA A 89 -8.16 15.16 -6.68
N PHE A 90 -7.61 14.06 -7.17
CA PHE A 90 -8.02 12.71 -6.76
C PHE A 90 -7.31 12.18 -5.51
N ALA A 91 -6.04 12.53 -5.29
CA ALA A 91 -5.31 12.05 -4.11
C ALA A 91 -5.90 12.56 -2.78
N PRO A 92 -6.32 13.82 -2.63
CA PRO A 92 -6.99 14.30 -1.41
C PRO A 92 -8.25 13.51 -1.06
N LEU A 93 -9.02 13.05 -2.05
CA LEU A 93 -10.21 12.25 -1.83
C LEU A 93 -9.87 10.88 -1.22
N GLN A 94 -8.79 10.25 -1.68
CA GLN A 94 -8.29 8.99 -1.12
C GLN A 94 -7.83 9.19 0.32
N VAL A 95 -7.03 10.23 0.60
CA VAL A 95 -6.53 10.53 1.95
C VAL A 95 -7.68 10.85 2.91
N ALA A 96 -8.67 11.62 2.48
CA ALA A 96 -9.87 11.90 3.28
C ALA A 96 -10.67 10.62 3.59
N ALA A 97 -10.77 9.70 2.63
CA ALA A 97 -11.42 8.40 2.85
C ALA A 97 -10.61 7.50 3.80
N VAL A 98 -9.28 7.55 3.75
CA VAL A 98 -8.38 6.90 4.73
C VAL A 98 -8.64 7.43 6.13
N ALA A 99 -8.70 8.75 6.31
CA ALA A 99 -8.95 9.36 7.62
C ALA A 99 -10.29 8.90 8.23
N LYS A 100 -11.35 8.80 7.41
CA LYS A 100 -12.67 8.29 7.84
C LYS A 100 -12.63 6.80 8.19
N GLY A 101 -11.83 6.01 7.48
CA GLY A 101 -11.76 4.55 7.66
C GLY A 101 -10.91 4.11 8.85
N GLN A 102 -10.10 5.00 9.43
CA GLN A 102 -9.18 4.72 10.54
C GLN A 102 -8.39 3.42 10.35
N PRO A 103 -7.64 3.24 9.25
CA PRO A 103 -6.93 2.02 8.97
C PRO A 103 -5.82 1.75 9.99
N THR A 104 -5.42 0.48 10.10
CA THR A 104 -4.25 0.06 10.87
C THR A 104 -3.00 -0.04 9.99
N LEU A 105 -3.18 -0.06 8.66
CA LEU A 105 -2.13 -0.06 7.65
C LEU A 105 -2.66 0.59 6.37
N VAL A 106 -1.84 1.45 5.76
CA VAL A 106 -2.10 1.99 4.41
C VAL A 106 -1.00 1.54 3.46
N ILE A 107 -1.38 1.14 2.26
CA ILE A 107 -0.49 0.75 1.18
C ILE A 107 -0.75 1.69 0.01
N GLY A 108 0.26 2.49 -0.36
CA GLY A 108 0.21 3.48 -1.44
C GLY A 108 1.40 3.33 -2.39
N VAL A 109 1.62 2.11 -2.93
CA VAL A 109 2.83 1.76 -3.66
C VAL A 109 3.07 2.60 -4.90
N ASP A 110 2.02 3.04 -5.59
CA ASP A 110 2.07 3.91 -6.78
C ASP A 110 1.42 5.29 -6.56
N PHE A 111 1.13 5.66 -5.29
CA PHE A 111 0.46 6.92 -4.96
C PHE A 111 1.23 8.16 -5.42
N LEU A 112 2.56 8.16 -5.26
CA LEU A 112 3.41 9.30 -5.61
C LEU A 112 3.80 9.33 -7.10
N PHE A 113 3.45 8.30 -7.87
CA PHE A 113 3.88 8.16 -9.26
C PHE A 113 3.50 9.40 -10.10
N TRP A 114 2.22 9.76 -10.11
CA TRP A 114 1.71 10.87 -10.92
C TRP A 114 2.01 12.26 -10.35
N PHE A 115 2.51 12.35 -9.12
CA PHE A 115 3.10 13.59 -8.59
C PHE A 115 4.49 13.86 -9.15
N CYS A 116 5.16 12.86 -9.70
CA CYS A 116 6.45 12.98 -10.36
C CYS A 116 6.33 12.91 -11.90
N TYR A 117 5.46 12.03 -12.39
CA TYR A 117 5.10 11.86 -13.80
C TYR A 117 3.87 12.73 -14.14
N GLY A 118 3.45 12.70 -15.42
CA GLY A 118 2.29 13.45 -15.90
C GLY A 118 2.69 14.78 -16.52
N ASP A 119 1.79 15.46 -17.13
CA ASP A 119 1.83 16.66 -17.97
C ASP A 119 3.20 17.26 -18.29
N ALA A 120 3.31 17.98 -19.39
CA ALA A 120 4.52 18.72 -19.74
C ALA A 120 4.81 19.83 -18.72
N MET A 121 5.74 19.57 -17.79
CA MET A 121 6.12 20.47 -16.71
C MET A 121 7.63 20.61 -16.61
N SER A 122 8.07 21.75 -16.08
CA SER A 122 9.46 21.90 -15.68
C SER A 122 9.82 20.98 -14.51
N ASP A 123 11.10 20.66 -14.34
CA ASP A 123 11.58 19.89 -13.19
C ASP A 123 11.25 20.57 -11.86
N ALA A 124 11.21 21.91 -11.82
CA ALA A 124 10.82 22.67 -10.63
C ALA A 124 9.34 22.49 -10.28
N ASP A 125 8.45 22.52 -11.28
CA ASP A 125 7.02 22.28 -11.08
C ASP A 125 6.76 20.83 -10.63
N ARG A 126 7.47 19.84 -11.21
CA ARG A 126 7.43 18.45 -10.78
C ARG A 126 7.86 18.30 -9.31
N ALA A 127 8.94 18.99 -8.91
CA ALA A 127 9.39 18.96 -7.52
C ALA A 127 8.34 19.57 -6.58
N ALA A 128 7.72 20.69 -6.94
CA ALA A 128 6.66 21.33 -6.15
C ALA A 128 5.42 20.43 -6.02
N ARG A 129 4.99 19.79 -7.12
CA ARG A 129 3.88 18.81 -7.12
C ARG A 129 4.23 17.59 -6.26
N PHE A 130 5.45 17.08 -6.32
CA PHE A 130 5.89 15.97 -5.49
C PHE A 130 5.83 16.28 -3.98
N GLU A 131 6.21 17.52 -3.59
CA GLU A 131 6.05 18.00 -2.21
C GLU A 131 4.58 18.03 -1.77
N GLN A 132 3.66 18.36 -2.66
CA GLN A 132 2.20 18.29 -2.35
C GLN A 132 1.77 16.84 -2.08
N GLY A 133 2.25 15.88 -2.88
CA GLY A 133 2.00 14.45 -2.64
C GLY A 133 2.52 13.99 -1.27
N LEU A 134 3.72 14.41 -0.88
CA LEU A 134 4.27 14.11 0.45
C LEU A 134 3.44 14.72 1.58
N LYS A 135 3.00 16.00 1.45
CA LYS A 135 2.13 16.67 2.44
C LYS A 135 0.78 15.97 2.60
N LEU A 136 0.23 15.38 1.54
CA LEU A 136 -0.99 14.59 1.66
C LEU A 136 -0.73 13.32 2.49
N LEU A 137 0.39 12.64 2.27
CA LEU A 137 0.75 11.44 3.02
C LEU A 137 1.06 11.72 4.50
N GLU A 138 1.49 12.94 4.87
CA GLU A 138 1.67 13.36 6.27
C GLU A 138 0.39 13.29 7.11
N GLN A 139 -0.78 13.35 6.46
CA GLN A 139 -2.08 13.23 7.14
C GLN A 139 -2.39 11.77 7.53
N ILE A 140 -1.59 10.80 7.11
CA ILE A 140 -1.75 9.38 7.43
C ILE A 140 -0.88 9.03 8.63
N HIS A 141 -1.50 8.81 9.78
CA HIS A 141 -0.79 8.60 11.05
C HIS A 141 -0.56 7.13 11.43
N CYS A 142 -1.13 6.20 10.68
CA CYS A 142 -0.84 4.77 10.84
C CYS A 142 0.36 4.35 9.97
N PRO A 143 0.86 3.10 10.08
CA PRO A 143 1.85 2.58 9.16
C PRO A 143 1.46 2.77 7.71
N LEU A 144 2.43 3.18 6.92
CA LEU A 144 2.27 3.51 5.52
C LEU A 144 3.40 2.87 4.70
N VAL A 145 3.03 2.15 3.65
CA VAL A 145 4.00 1.70 2.64
C VAL A 145 3.81 2.55 1.39
N VAL A 146 4.89 3.14 0.89
CA VAL A 146 4.92 3.87 -0.38
C VAL A 146 6.02 3.31 -1.29
N GLY A 147 5.85 3.38 -2.59
CA GLY A 147 6.92 3.05 -3.55
C GLY A 147 7.80 4.26 -3.84
N ASP A 148 9.07 4.01 -4.10
CA ASP A 148 9.91 4.99 -4.75
C ASP A 148 9.55 5.11 -6.25
N ILE A 149 10.04 6.16 -6.92
CA ILE A 149 9.65 6.49 -8.29
C ILE A 149 10.49 5.69 -9.28
N PRO A 150 9.88 4.74 -10.02
CA PRO A 150 10.59 3.92 -10.99
C PRO A 150 10.98 4.72 -12.24
N GLU A 151 11.93 4.21 -12.98
CA GLU A 151 12.21 4.62 -14.35
C GLU A 151 11.31 3.78 -15.28
N VAL A 152 10.46 4.44 -16.06
CA VAL A 152 9.52 3.79 -16.97
C VAL A 152 9.41 4.48 -18.33
N SER A 153 10.47 5.17 -18.76
CA SER A 153 10.50 5.84 -20.08
C SER A 153 10.26 4.88 -21.24
N TYR A 154 10.61 3.61 -21.09
CA TYR A 154 10.34 2.57 -22.06
C TYR A 154 8.84 2.37 -22.36
N ALA A 155 7.94 2.73 -21.43
CA ALA A 155 6.50 2.66 -21.64
C ALA A 155 5.98 3.67 -22.67
N THR A 156 6.80 4.68 -23.04
CA THR A 156 6.48 5.58 -24.15
C THR A 156 6.39 4.85 -25.49
N ASN A 157 7.12 3.75 -25.66
CA ASN A 157 7.09 2.92 -26.87
C ASN A 157 5.73 2.21 -27.08
N THR A 158 4.95 2.10 -26.03
CA THR A 158 3.61 1.48 -26.08
C THR A 158 2.48 2.50 -26.18
N GLY A 159 2.80 3.78 -26.03
CA GLY A 159 1.85 4.90 -26.08
C GLY A 159 1.01 5.05 -24.81
N ILE A 160 1.28 4.29 -23.74
CA ILE A 160 0.54 4.40 -22.47
C ILE A 160 0.90 5.69 -21.71
N ILE A 161 2.11 6.17 -21.89
CA ILE A 161 2.57 7.51 -21.45
C ILE A 161 3.25 8.20 -22.62
N SER A 162 3.19 9.54 -22.68
CA SER A 162 3.94 10.33 -23.64
C SER A 162 5.35 10.68 -23.10
N SER A 163 6.27 11.00 -23.98
CA SER A 163 7.62 11.47 -23.59
C SER A 163 7.59 12.73 -22.71
N GLU A 164 6.59 13.58 -22.89
CA GLU A 164 6.41 14.82 -22.13
C GLU A 164 5.96 14.56 -20.69
N GLN A 165 5.31 13.42 -20.45
CA GLN A 165 4.90 12.99 -19.11
C GLN A 165 6.04 12.41 -18.29
N VAL A 166 7.15 12.03 -18.93
CA VAL A 166 8.31 11.42 -18.26
C VAL A 166 9.19 12.52 -17.65
N PRO A 167 9.51 12.45 -16.33
CA PRO A 167 10.45 13.39 -15.71
C PRO A 167 11.86 13.20 -16.26
N SER A 168 12.69 14.23 -16.20
CA SER A 168 14.12 14.04 -16.42
C SER A 168 14.69 13.05 -15.38
N GLU A 169 15.79 12.39 -15.72
CA GLU A 169 16.47 11.50 -14.76
C GLU A 169 16.88 12.27 -13.49
N THR A 170 17.29 13.52 -13.63
CA THR A 170 17.65 14.39 -12.52
C THR A 170 16.45 14.65 -11.61
N ALA A 171 15.29 15.01 -12.17
CA ALA A 171 14.06 15.24 -11.40
C ALA A 171 13.60 13.97 -10.68
N ARG A 172 13.60 12.83 -11.36
CA ARG A 172 13.22 11.54 -10.77
C ARG A 172 14.15 11.14 -9.61
N ARG A 173 15.47 11.29 -9.80
CA ARG A 173 16.45 11.02 -8.74
C ARG A 173 16.27 11.96 -7.55
N ALA A 174 16.03 13.25 -7.80
CA ALA A 174 15.76 14.23 -6.76
C ALA A 174 14.49 13.88 -5.97
N ALA A 175 13.40 13.48 -6.65
CA ALA A 175 12.18 13.01 -6.00
C ALA A 175 12.44 11.80 -5.09
N ASN A 176 13.21 10.82 -5.54
CA ASN A 176 13.57 9.65 -4.73
C ASN A 176 14.46 10.00 -3.53
N GLN A 177 15.40 10.93 -3.69
CA GLN A 177 16.21 11.43 -2.57
C GLN A 177 15.34 12.17 -1.55
N ARG A 178 14.40 12.99 -2.02
CA ARG A 178 13.46 13.72 -1.18
C ARG A 178 12.53 12.77 -0.43
N LEU A 179 11.97 11.75 -1.11
CA LEU A 179 11.17 10.69 -0.49
C LEU A 179 11.94 9.97 0.62
N LYS A 180 13.19 9.59 0.35
CA LYS A 180 14.06 8.93 1.33
C LYS A 180 14.30 9.81 2.57
N ALA A 181 14.57 11.10 2.36
CA ALA A 181 14.76 12.05 3.46
C ALA A 181 13.47 12.25 4.27
N TRP A 182 12.33 12.36 3.59
CA TRP A 182 11.02 12.47 4.23
C TRP A 182 10.68 11.23 5.03
N ALA A 183 10.84 10.03 4.48
CA ALA A 183 10.57 8.77 5.18
C ALA A 183 11.48 8.57 6.40
N ALA A 184 12.73 9.06 6.38
CA ALA A 184 13.63 9.00 7.52
C ALA A 184 13.11 9.83 8.73
N ALA A 185 12.33 10.88 8.48
CA ALA A 185 11.67 11.68 9.52
C ALA A 185 10.31 11.12 9.96
N HIS A 186 9.79 10.05 9.28
CA HIS A 186 8.49 9.46 9.53
C HIS A 186 8.64 7.94 9.78
N PRO A 187 8.93 7.50 11.03
CA PRO A 187 9.26 6.10 11.33
C PRO A 187 8.14 5.10 11.01
N GLN A 188 6.89 5.57 10.87
CA GLN A 188 5.76 4.74 10.43
C GLN A 188 5.77 4.46 8.93
N VAL A 189 6.60 5.17 8.14
CA VAL A 189 6.66 5.03 6.68
C VAL A 189 7.71 3.99 6.28
N VAL A 190 7.33 3.10 5.39
CA VAL A 190 8.21 2.16 4.72
C VAL A 190 8.26 2.50 3.24
N VAL A 191 9.45 2.72 2.71
CA VAL A 191 9.65 2.88 1.26
C VAL A 191 9.94 1.51 0.67
N MET A 192 9.02 1.01 -0.17
CA MET A 192 9.24 -0.15 -1.02
C MET A 192 10.13 0.25 -2.19
N PRO A 193 11.19 -0.51 -2.52
CA PRO A 193 12.07 -0.20 -3.64
C PRO A 193 11.40 -0.55 -5.00
N LEU A 194 10.32 0.16 -5.34
CA LEU A 194 9.54 -0.05 -6.57
C LEU A 194 10.39 0.18 -7.82
N ALA A 195 11.29 1.18 -7.79
CA ALA A 195 12.20 1.46 -8.89
C ALA A 195 13.10 0.24 -9.20
N ARG A 196 13.63 -0.41 -8.17
CA ARG A 196 14.42 -1.62 -8.33
C ARG A 196 13.56 -2.80 -8.79
N PHE A 197 12.36 -2.93 -8.23
CA PHE A 197 11.40 -3.97 -8.61
C PHE A 197 11.07 -3.88 -10.10
N MET A 198 10.71 -2.69 -10.60
CA MET A 198 10.40 -2.47 -12.01
C MET A 198 11.62 -2.67 -12.92
N HIS A 199 12.79 -2.19 -12.52
CA HIS A 199 14.04 -2.43 -13.25
C HIS A 199 14.32 -3.92 -13.42
N ASP A 200 14.26 -4.69 -12.34
CA ASP A 200 14.56 -6.13 -12.37
C ASP A 200 13.48 -6.88 -13.18
N THR A 201 12.21 -6.46 -13.10
CA THR A 201 11.12 -7.00 -13.92
C THR A 201 11.38 -6.78 -15.41
N MET A 202 11.72 -5.56 -15.83
CA MET A 202 11.98 -5.21 -17.22
C MET A 202 13.25 -5.86 -17.78
N ALA A 203 14.29 -5.98 -16.95
CA ALA A 203 15.52 -6.67 -17.31
C ALA A 203 15.37 -8.19 -17.35
N ASN A 204 14.17 -8.72 -17.07
CA ASN A 204 13.91 -10.14 -16.91
C ASN A 204 14.85 -10.81 -15.87
N GLY A 205 15.23 -10.00 -14.88
CA GLY A 205 16.15 -10.37 -13.81
C GLY A 205 15.46 -11.08 -12.65
N PRO A 206 16.22 -11.62 -11.69
CA PRO A 206 15.66 -12.32 -10.55
C PRO A 206 15.03 -11.32 -9.58
N LEU A 207 13.71 -11.32 -9.46
CA LEU A 207 13.03 -10.74 -8.31
C LEU A 207 13.28 -11.61 -7.08
N LYS A 208 13.40 -10.96 -5.91
CA LYS A 208 13.59 -11.69 -4.64
C LYS A 208 12.45 -11.36 -3.69
N LEU A 209 11.81 -12.39 -3.17
CA LEU A 209 10.86 -12.30 -2.06
C LEU A 209 11.44 -13.06 -0.87
N ARG A 210 11.55 -12.42 0.29
CA ARG A 210 12.17 -12.98 1.49
C ARG A 210 13.58 -13.52 1.23
N GLY A 211 14.33 -12.84 0.36
CA GLY A 211 15.67 -13.29 -0.05
C GLY A 211 15.72 -14.49 -1.01
N ARG A 212 14.57 -15.08 -1.35
CA ARG A 212 14.47 -16.18 -2.32
C ARG A 212 14.18 -15.62 -3.71
N PRO A 213 14.94 -16.01 -4.74
CA PRO A 213 14.66 -15.57 -6.10
C PRO A 213 13.36 -16.20 -6.61
N LEU A 214 12.52 -15.38 -7.24
CA LEU A 214 11.53 -15.87 -8.18
C LEU A 214 12.27 -16.37 -9.43
N SER A 215 11.67 -17.32 -10.14
CA SER A 215 12.29 -17.94 -11.31
C SER A 215 12.83 -16.87 -12.28
N ALA A 216 14.14 -16.90 -12.53
CA ALA A 216 14.77 -16.01 -13.50
C ALA A 216 14.19 -16.28 -14.90
N GLY A 217 14.08 -15.23 -15.71
CA GLY A 217 13.60 -15.35 -17.09
C GLY A 217 12.07 -15.31 -17.27
N GLN A 218 11.31 -15.11 -16.19
CA GLN A 218 9.84 -15.01 -16.25
C GLN A 218 9.30 -13.69 -15.74
N THR A 219 10.15 -12.83 -15.16
CA THR A 219 9.67 -11.64 -14.46
C THR A 219 9.07 -10.59 -15.40
N ARG A 220 9.52 -10.51 -16.65
CA ARG A 220 8.93 -9.59 -17.64
C ARG A 220 7.49 -9.96 -18.00
N THR A 221 7.11 -11.21 -17.89
CA THR A 221 5.74 -11.69 -18.13
C THR A 221 4.76 -11.26 -17.03
N LEU A 222 5.24 -10.63 -15.96
CA LEU A 222 4.40 -10.05 -14.89
C LEU A 222 3.72 -8.75 -15.29
N LEU A 223 4.16 -8.14 -16.41
CA LEU A 223 3.57 -6.91 -16.92
C LEU A 223 2.61 -7.19 -18.08
N GLN A 224 1.67 -6.30 -18.24
CA GLN A 224 0.82 -6.23 -19.43
C GLN A 224 1.65 -5.82 -20.67
N ALA A 225 1.02 -5.86 -21.84
CA ALA A 225 1.67 -5.46 -23.09
C ALA A 225 2.15 -3.99 -23.11
N ASP A 226 1.55 -3.14 -22.26
CA ASP A 226 1.93 -1.74 -22.08
C ASP A 226 3.26 -1.56 -21.31
N GLN A 227 3.82 -2.63 -20.77
CA GLN A 227 5.10 -2.66 -20.03
C GLN A 227 5.12 -1.78 -18.77
N LEU A 228 3.99 -1.30 -18.31
CA LEU A 228 3.86 -0.43 -17.14
C LEU A 228 3.00 -1.09 -16.05
N HIS A 229 1.85 -1.58 -16.42
CA HIS A 229 0.89 -2.12 -15.48
C HIS A 229 1.11 -3.61 -15.22
N PRO A 230 0.94 -4.06 -13.97
CA PRO A 230 0.98 -5.49 -13.66
C PRO A 230 -0.22 -6.21 -14.29
N ASN A 231 0.00 -7.41 -14.79
CA ASN A 231 -1.08 -8.36 -15.01
C ASN A 231 -1.47 -9.05 -13.67
N PRO A 232 -2.42 -10.00 -13.64
CA PRO A 232 -2.82 -10.64 -12.38
C PRO A 232 -1.68 -11.29 -11.60
N HIS A 233 -0.74 -11.97 -12.28
CA HIS A 233 0.48 -12.50 -11.64
C HIS A 233 1.42 -11.38 -11.16
N GLY A 234 1.52 -10.30 -11.93
CA GLY A 234 2.29 -9.13 -11.54
C GLY A 234 1.71 -8.44 -10.31
N ALA A 235 0.39 -8.34 -10.19
CA ALA A 235 -0.28 -7.77 -9.03
C ALA A 235 -0.06 -8.64 -7.77
N GLU A 236 -0.06 -9.95 -7.92
CA GLU A 236 0.29 -10.89 -6.85
C GLU A 236 1.74 -10.68 -6.38
N VAL A 237 2.71 -10.71 -7.31
CA VAL A 237 4.14 -10.54 -6.97
C VAL A 237 4.41 -9.16 -6.38
N LEU A 238 3.77 -8.11 -6.90
CA LEU A 238 3.85 -6.75 -6.35
C LEU A 238 3.30 -6.70 -4.91
N SER A 239 2.18 -7.36 -4.65
CA SER A 239 1.60 -7.46 -3.30
C SER A 239 2.57 -8.12 -2.32
N LEU A 240 3.20 -9.22 -2.71
CA LEU A 240 4.23 -9.89 -1.91
C LEU A 240 5.47 -9.01 -1.71
N GLY A 241 5.90 -8.26 -2.74
CA GLY A 241 7.01 -7.30 -2.63
C GLY A 241 6.72 -6.16 -1.65
N VAL A 242 5.50 -5.63 -1.64
CA VAL A 242 5.03 -4.64 -0.67
C VAL A 242 5.07 -5.20 0.75
N LEU A 243 4.56 -6.41 0.95
CA LEU A 243 4.56 -7.06 2.27
C LEU A 243 5.97 -7.43 2.74
N ASP A 244 6.86 -7.82 1.83
CA ASP A 244 8.27 -8.09 2.16
C ASP A 244 8.98 -6.83 2.66
N ALA A 245 8.81 -5.70 1.97
CA ALA A 245 9.34 -4.42 2.41
C ALA A 245 8.81 -4.01 3.80
N LEU A 246 7.51 -4.22 4.05
CA LEU A 246 6.85 -3.91 5.32
C LEU A 246 7.42 -4.74 6.47
N VAL A 247 7.41 -6.07 6.34
CA VAL A 247 7.86 -6.97 7.44
C VAL A 247 9.36 -6.88 7.70
N ALA A 248 10.14 -6.45 6.70
CA ALA A 248 11.58 -6.22 6.87
C ALA A 248 11.91 -4.98 7.70
N ARG A 249 10.99 -4.01 7.79
CA ARG A 249 11.22 -2.71 8.42
C ARG A 249 10.38 -2.46 9.67
N GLN A 250 9.23 -3.13 9.81
CA GLN A 250 8.26 -2.89 10.86
C GLN A 250 8.03 -4.18 11.67
N THR A 251 8.68 -4.30 12.83
CA THR A 251 8.66 -5.51 13.68
C THR A 251 7.26 -5.91 14.17
N ARG A 252 6.32 -4.96 14.21
CA ARG A 252 4.93 -5.22 14.58
C ARG A 252 4.14 -5.99 13.50
N PHE A 253 4.71 -6.13 12.30
CA PHE A 253 4.15 -6.93 11.21
C PHE A 253 4.98 -8.20 11.04
N PRO A 254 4.67 -9.29 11.76
CA PRO A 254 5.48 -10.52 11.69
C PRO A 254 5.31 -11.20 10.33
N ALA A 255 6.41 -11.71 9.79
CA ALA A 255 6.41 -12.43 8.53
C ALA A 255 5.57 -13.73 8.57
N THR A 256 5.34 -14.28 9.77
CA THR A 256 4.47 -15.44 9.99
C THR A 256 2.98 -15.13 9.78
N ALA A 257 2.61 -13.85 9.70
CA ALA A 257 1.25 -13.42 9.39
C ALA A 257 1.00 -13.29 7.87
N VAL A 258 1.96 -13.66 7.03
CA VAL A 258 1.89 -13.55 5.57
C VAL A 258 2.12 -14.91 4.92
N ARG A 259 1.30 -15.22 3.93
CA ARG A 259 1.50 -16.36 3.02
C ARG A 259 2.53 -15.93 1.96
N TRP A 260 3.65 -16.63 1.91
CA TRP A 260 4.77 -16.33 1.00
C TRP A 260 4.85 -17.26 -0.22
N ASP A 261 3.84 -18.09 -0.43
CA ASP A 261 3.73 -18.95 -1.61
C ASP A 261 2.98 -18.19 -2.72
N PRO A 262 3.66 -17.75 -3.79
CA PRO A 262 3.09 -16.98 -4.86
C PRO A 262 1.89 -17.68 -5.53
N GLU A 263 2.01 -18.96 -5.83
CA GLU A 263 0.96 -19.73 -6.50
C GLU A 263 -0.33 -19.80 -5.67
N GLN A 264 -0.18 -19.95 -4.34
CA GLN A 264 -1.34 -19.95 -3.46
C GLN A 264 -1.97 -18.56 -3.36
N VAL A 265 -1.16 -17.49 -3.27
CA VAL A 265 -1.66 -16.11 -3.24
C VAL A 265 -2.38 -15.79 -4.54
N TYR A 266 -1.80 -16.13 -5.68
CA TYR A 266 -2.43 -15.95 -6.99
C TYR A 266 -3.79 -16.65 -7.07
N ARG A 267 -3.84 -17.93 -6.76
CA ARG A 267 -5.07 -18.73 -6.83
C ARG A 267 -6.18 -18.18 -5.95
N ILE A 268 -5.86 -17.83 -4.70
CA ILE A 268 -6.86 -17.30 -3.75
C ILE A 268 -7.31 -15.90 -4.17
N GLY A 269 -6.37 -15.04 -4.54
CA GLY A 269 -6.66 -13.65 -4.97
C GLY A 269 -7.50 -13.60 -6.23
N SER A 270 -7.18 -14.42 -7.25
CA SER A 270 -7.96 -14.50 -8.49
C SER A 270 -9.38 -15.03 -8.25
N GLN A 271 -9.54 -16.07 -7.41
CA GLN A 271 -10.85 -16.56 -7.03
C GLN A 271 -11.70 -15.49 -6.32
N ALA A 272 -11.07 -14.70 -5.42
CA ALA A 272 -11.76 -13.60 -4.74
C ALA A 272 -12.17 -12.49 -5.70
N ALA A 273 -11.32 -12.15 -6.67
CA ALA A 273 -11.62 -11.18 -7.70
C ALA A 273 -12.81 -11.63 -8.58
N ASP A 274 -12.81 -12.88 -9.01
CA ASP A 274 -13.90 -13.46 -9.81
C ASP A 274 -15.24 -13.48 -9.06
N ALA A 275 -15.21 -13.88 -7.77
CA ALA A 275 -16.40 -13.85 -6.92
C ALA A 275 -16.95 -12.43 -6.72
N ALA A 276 -16.06 -11.44 -6.54
CA ALA A 276 -16.48 -10.04 -6.40
C ALA A 276 -17.11 -9.50 -7.69
N ARG A 277 -16.58 -9.88 -8.86
CA ARG A 277 -17.17 -9.53 -10.16
C ARG A 277 -18.56 -10.13 -10.32
N GLN A 278 -18.70 -11.44 -10.10
CA GLN A 278 -19.99 -12.13 -10.20
C GLN A 278 -21.05 -11.49 -9.29
N ALA A 279 -20.66 -11.14 -8.05
CA ALA A 279 -21.56 -10.45 -7.13
C ALA A 279 -21.99 -9.06 -7.64
N ALA A 280 -21.12 -8.35 -8.35
CA ALA A 280 -21.43 -7.04 -8.92
C ALA A 280 -22.33 -7.11 -10.17
N GLU A 281 -22.25 -8.20 -10.93
CA GLU A 281 -23.07 -8.45 -12.13
C GLU A 281 -24.42 -9.07 -11.80
N GLY A 282 -24.67 -9.46 -10.55
CA GLY A 282 -25.91 -10.10 -10.11
C GLY A 282 -26.07 -11.54 -10.61
N LEU A 283 -24.95 -12.19 -10.92
CA LEU A 283 -24.85 -13.56 -11.42
C LEU A 283 -24.71 -14.56 -10.27
#